data_1fafdbeafb4a880236a681e077c8e154
#
_entry.id   1fafdbeafb4a880236a681e077c8e154
#
_cell.length_a   1.000
_cell.length_b   1.000
_cell.length_c   1.000
_cell.angle_alpha   90.00
_cell.angle_beta   90.00
_cell.angle_gamma   90.00
#
_symmetry.space_group_name_H-M   'P 1'
#
loop_
_entity.id
_entity.type
_entity.pdbx_description
1 polymer ?
#
loop_
_entity_poly.entity_id
_entity_poly.type
_entity_poly.pdbx_seq_one_letter_code
_entity_poly.pdbx_strand_id
1 'polypeptide(L)'
;PGVLDMDRGRTLFLPNLPGEWRDVPLRATIEEKVGLPVRLLNDVRSFTLAEKTFGAGRDVDTMVGMAIGTGIGGGLVIDGKLHLGLGGTAGEVGHHVIDPNGPRCGCGSRGCLEAFASGPAITAMALKAIAQGTTTRIAELISYDRNEVTPKVIAEAAQDGDPVAQEIYERAGFFIGIGVANLITIVSPEMVVIGGGVAQAGDLLFDPIRRTVRETAKVAPVEKVEIVPADLGTDAGLIGAAVWASLHIETDG
;
A
#
# COMPACT_ATOMS: atom_id res chain seq x y z
N PRO A 1 -5.28 -6.27 8.62
CA PRO A 1 -3.96 -6.38 7.99
C PRO A 1 -3.51 -7.84 7.93
N GLY A 2 -2.71 -8.18 6.89
CA GLY A 2 -2.16 -9.52 6.71
C GLY A 2 -3.05 -10.50 5.93
N VAL A 3 -2.66 -11.78 5.97
CA VAL A 3 -3.27 -12.85 5.17
C VAL A 3 -4.32 -13.60 5.97
N LEU A 4 -5.48 -13.84 5.36
CA LEU A 4 -6.63 -14.52 5.94
C LEU A 4 -6.97 -15.78 5.13
N ASP A 5 -7.39 -16.85 5.80
CA ASP A 5 -8.15 -17.93 5.19
C ASP A 5 -9.62 -17.50 5.16
N MET A 6 -10.04 -17.00 4.00
CA MET A 6 -11.39 -16.44 3.85
C MET A 6 -12.46 -17.52 3.88
N ASP A 7 -12.16 -18.74 3.42
CA ASP A 7 -13.10 -19.87 3.40
C ASP A 7 -13.37 -20.36 4.82
N ARG A 8 -12.33 -20.55 5.61
CA ARG A 8 -12.44 -20.98 7.01
C ARG A 8 -12.73 -19.84 7.99
N GLY A 9 -12.57 -18.58 7.56
CA GLY A 9 -12.76 -17.41 8.41
C GLY A 9 -11.69 -17.24 9.50
N ARG A 10 -10.42 -17.60 9.18
CA ARG A 10 -9.32 -17.63 10.13
C ARG A 10 -8.15 -16.76 9.68
N THR A 11 -7.34 -16.35 10.64
CA THR A 11 -6.08 -15.65 10.36
C THR A 11 -4.99 -16.65 9.98
N LEU A 12 -4.16 -16.30 8.98
CA LEU A 12 -3.01 -17.10 8.57
C LEU A 12 -1.69 -16.44 8.99
N PHE A 13 -1.52 -15.17 8.67
CA PHE A 13 -0.28 -14.43 8.93
C PHE A 13 -0.58 -12.93 9.09
N LEU A 14 -0.25 -12.37 10.25
CA LEU A 14 -0.47 -10.96 10.60
C LEU A 14 0.85 -10.34 11.09
N PRO A 15 1.79 -10.01 10.19
CA PRO A 15 3.16 -9.64 10.56
C PRO A 15 3.25 -8.34 11.37
N ASN A 16 2.28 -7.44 11.22
CA ASN A 16 2.29 -6.11 11.82
C ASN A 16 1.48 -6.02 13.13
N LEU A 17 1.00 -7.15 13.65
CA LEU A 17 0.31 -7.19 14.95
C LEU A 17 1.14 -7.95 15.99
N PRO A 18 1.31 -7.39 17.20
CA PRO A 18 1.97 -8.10 18.29
C PRO A 18 1.15 -9.29 18.76
N GLY A 19 1.81 -10.39 19.15
CA GLY A 19 1.17 -11.60 19.65
C GLY A 19 1.05 -12.71 18.60
N GLU A 20 0.46 -13.82 19.02
CA GLU A 20 0.23 -14.99 18.16
C GLU A 20 -1.17 -14.94 17.54
N TRP A 21 -1.22 -14.58 16.26
CA TRP A 21 -2.47 -14.45 15.51
C TRP A 21 -2.68 -15.57 14.48
N ARG A 22 -1.88 -16.62 14.54
CA ARG A 22 -2.02 -17.74 13.61
C ARG A 22 -3.21 -18.61 13.97
N ASP A 23 -4.03 -18.96 12.99
CA ASP A 23 -5.17 -19.85 13.09
C ASP A 23 -6.27 -19.40 14.10
N VAL A 24 -6.40 -18.09 14.32
CA VAL A 24 -7.47 -17.52 15.15
C VAL A 24 -8.80 -17.57 14.37
N PRO A 25 -9.89 -18.12 14.94
CA PRO A 25 -11.19 -18.22 14.27
C PRO A 25 -11.94 -16.87 14.27
N LEU A 26 -11.40 -15.91 13.50
CA LEU A 26 -11.82 -14.50 13.56
C LEU A 26 -13.30 -14.31 13.20
N ARG A 27 -13.79 -14.98 12.12
CA ARG A 27 -15.18 -14.91 11.70
C ARG A 27 -16.11 -15.37 12.82
N ALA A 28 -15.95 -16.60 13.29
CA ALA A 28 -16.80 -17.17 14.32
C ALA A 28 -16.79 -16.36 15.62
N THR A 29 -15.62 -15.85 16.02
CA THR A 29 -15.48 -15.01 17.22
C THR A 29 -16.26 -13.70 17.10
N ILE A 30 -16.27 -13.08 15.92
CA ILE A 30 -17.03 -11.84 15.71
C ILE A 30 -18.54 -12.16 15.61
N GLU A 31 -18.92 -13.19 14.85
CA GLU A 31 -20.32 -13.61 14.71
C GLU A 31 -20.96 -13.89 16.07
N GLU A 32 -20.26 -14.61 16.96
CA GLU A 32 -20.72 -14.87 18.33
C GLU A 32 -20.98 -13.59 19.13
N LYS A 33 -20.13 -12.58 18.94
CA LYS A 33 -20.23 -11.30 19.68
C LYS A 33 -21.31 -10.37 19.14
N VAL A 34 -21.49 -10.32 17.81
CA VAL A 34 -22.40 -9.34 17.19
C VAL A 34 -23.74 -9.94 16.80
N GLY A 35 -23.87 -11.27 16.76
CA GLY A 35 -25.11 -11.96 16.39
C GLY A 35 -25.52 -11.79 14.92
N LEU A 36 -24.58 -11.45 14.05
CA LEU A 36 -24.81 -11.20 12.61
C LEU A 36 -23.80 -11.98 11.79
N PRO A 37 -24.14 -12.37 10.54
CA PRO A 37 -23.18 -12.98 9.61
C PRO A 37 -21.99 -12.06 9.35
N VAL A 38 -20.77 -12.62 9.33
CA VAL A 38 -19.53 -11.89 9.14
C VAL A 38 -18.80 -12.36 7.88
N ARG A 39 -18.32 -11.42 7.10
CA ARG A 39 -17.43 -11.67 5.95
C ARG A 39 -16.09 -10.95 6.17
N LEU A 40 -15.01 -11.69 6.00
CA LEU A 40 -13.67 -11.13 6.16
C LEU A 40 -13.14 -10.64 4.82
N LEU A 41 -12.43 -9.52 4.85
CA LEU A 41 -11.65 -9.02 3.73
C LEU A 41 -10.39 -8.35 4.28
N ASN A 42 -9.27 -8.45 3.57
CA ASN A 42 -8.05 -7.72 3.92
C ASN A 42 -8.29 -6.21 3.79
N ASP A 43 -7.66 -5.41 4.65
CA ASP A 43 -7.83 -3.96 4.74
C ASP A 43 -7.50 -3.21 3.44
N VAL A 44 -6.44 -3.58 2.73
CA VAL A 44 -6.08 -2.92 1.47
C VAL A 44 -6.95 -3.39 0.30
N ARG A 45 -7.45 -4.62 0.35
CA ARG A 45 -8.49 -5.06 -0.61
C ARG A 45 -9.81 -4.35 -0.36
N SER A 46 -10.16 -4.09 0.91
CA SER A 46 -11.29 -3.22 1.27
C SER A 46 -11.10 -1.80 0.73
N PHE A 47 -9.93 -1.20 0.96
CA PHE A 47 -9.55 0.08 0.37
C PHE A 47 -9.74 0.08 -1.16
N THR A 48 -9.21 -0.94 -1.85
CA THR A 48 -9.30 -1.05 -3.31
C THR A 48 -10.76 -1.15 -3.78
N LEU A 49 -11.58 -1.93 -3.07
CA LEU A 49 -13.01 -2.07 -3.37
C LEU A 49 -13.77 -0.75 -3.15
N ALA A 50 -13.43 0.01 -2.11
CA ALA A 50 -14.01 1.32 -1.87
C ALA A 50 -13.69 2.32 -2.98
N GLU A 51 -12.41 2.41 -3.35
CA GLU A 51 -11.95 3.30 -4.43
C GLU A 51 -12.56 2.91 -5.79
N LYS A 52 -12.77 1.61 -6.05
CA LYS A 52 -13.50 1.14 -7.22
C LYS A 52 -14.98 1.53 -7.20
N THR A 53 -15.61 1.50 -6.03
CA THR A 53 -17.06 1.69 -5.93
C THR A 53 -17.44 3.17 -5.86
N PHE A 54 -16.70 3.98 -5.12
CA PHE A 54 -17.07 5.36 -4.78
C PHE A 54 -15.95 6.38 -4.98
N GLY A 55 -14.71 5.94 -5.17
CA GLY A 55 -13.54 6.81 -5.26
C GLY A 55 -13.01 6.98 -6.68
N ALA A 56 -11.71 7.16 -6.79
CA ALA A 56 -10.99 7.46 -8.02
C ALA A 56 -11.20 6.40 -9.12
N GLY A 57 -11.36 5.13 -8.74
CA GLY A 57 -11.47 4.00 -9.67
C GLY A 57 -12.87 3.66 -10.18
N ARG A 58 -13.90 4.47 -9.87
CA ARG A 58 -15.31 4.12 -10.16
C ARG A 58 -15.61 3.90 -11.64
N ASP A 59 -14.94 4.61 -12.53
CA ASP A 59 -15.24 4.68 -13.96
C ASP A 59 -14.32 3.77 -14.82
N VAL A 60 -13.45 2.93 -14.21
CA VAL A 60 -12.54 2.03 -14.91
C VAL A 60 -12.81 0.57 -14.58
N ASP A 61 -12.62 -0.35 -15.53
CA ASP A 61 -12.89 -1.79 -15.32
C ASP A 61 -11.69 -2.54 -14.74
N THR A 62 -10.47 -2.09 -15.04
CA THR A 62 -9.26 -2.73 -14.53
C THR A 62 -8.39 -1.72 -13.79
N MET A 63 -8.19 -1.92 -12.49
CA MET A 63 -7.35 -1.05 -11.68
C MET A 63 -6.51 -1.81 -10.65
N VAL A 64 -5.42 -1.17 -10.25
CA VAL A 64 -4.61 -1.58 -9.10
C VAL A 64 -4.81 -0.55 -7.99
N GLY A 65 -5.26 -0.99 -6.82
CA GLY A 65 -5.19 -0.20 -5.60
C GLY A 65 -3.89 -0.51 -4.84
N MET A 66 -3.20 0.52 -4.37
CA MET A 66 -1.99 0.38 -3.55
C MET A 66 -2.10 1.31 -2.34
N ALA A 67 -1.88 0.78 -1.13
CA ALA A 67 -1.81 1.59 0.08
C ALA A 67 -0.41 1.52 0.68
N ILE A 68 0.21 2.70 0.90
CA ILE A 68 1.58 2.86 1.41
C ILE A 68 1.52 3.50 2.80
N GLY A 69 1.84 2.69 3.81
CA GLY A 69 1.82 3.06 5.22
C GLY A 69 2.94 2.36 5.98
N THR A 70 2.61 1.66 7.08
CA THR A 70 3.54 0.80 7.82
C THR A 70 4.09 -0.33 6.94
N GLY A 71 3.31 -0.78 5.97
CA GLY A 71 3.72 -1.68 4.90
C GLY A 71 3.25 -1.14 3.55
N ILE A 72 3.37 -1.97 2.52
CA ILE A 72 2.79 -1.74 1.20
C ILE A 72 1.86 -2.89 0.89
N GLY A 73 0.57 -2.61 0.85
CA GLY A 73 -0.44 -3.58 0.42
C GLY A 73 -1.06 -3.18 -0.91
N GLY A 74 -1.86 -4.10 -1.49
CA GLY A 74 -2.60 -3.81 -2.70
C GLY A 74 -3.83 -4.66 -2.88
N GLY A 75 -4.58 -4.32 -3.93
CA GLY A 75 -5.72 -5.06 -4.44
C GLY A 75 -5.84 -4.87 -5.94
N LEU A 76 -6.44 -5.84 -6.59
CA LEU A 76 -6.65 -5.84 -8.03
C LEU A 76 -8.15 -5.84 -8.32
N VAL A 77 -8.57 -5.00 -9.24
CA VAL A 77 -9.90 -5.07 -9.87
C VAL A 77 -9.70 -5.44 -11.32
N ILE A 78 -10.41 -6.47 -11.78
CA ILE A 78 -10.38 -6.98 -13.15
C ILE A 78 -11.83 -7.15 -13.59
N ASP A 79 -12.17 -6.62 -14.76
CA ASP A 79 -13.53 -6.64 -15.28
C ASP A 79 -14.57 -6.09 -14.27
N GLY A 80 -14.23 -4.99 -13.62
CA GLY A 80 -15.07 -4.30 -12.63
C GLY A 80 -15.20 -5.01 -11.27
N LYS A 81 -14.52 -6.15 -11.05
CA LYS A 81 -14.65 -6.98 -9.85
C LYS A 81 -13.33 -7.10 -9.10
N LEU A 82 -13.41 -7.06 -7.77
CA LEU A 82 -12.25 -7.32 -6.92
C LEU A 82 -11.73 -8.75 -7.16
N HIS A 83 -10.49 -8.86 -7.60
CA HIS A 83 -9.83 -10.14 -7.87
C HIS A 83 -9.12 -10.64 -6.62
N LEU A 84 -9.61 -11.71 -6.05
CA LEU A 84 -9.06 -12.27 -4.79
C LEU A 84 -7.92 -13.28 -5.05
N GLY A 85 -7.93 -13.94 -6.21
CA GLY A 85 -6.97 -15.00 -6.52
C GLY A 85 -7.09 -16.22 -5.62
N LEU A 86 -6.06 -17.04 -5.63
CA LEU A 86 -6.00 -18.25 -4.81
C LEU A 86 -5.91 -17.87 -3.32
N GLY A 87 -6.87 -18.35 -2.53
CA GLY A 87 -6.90 -18.12 -1.08
C GLY A 87 -7.02 -16.65 -0.66
N GLY A 88 -7.50 -15.76 -1.53
CA GLY A 88 -7.65 -14.34 -1.22
C GLY A 88 -6.35 -13.54 -1.20
N THR A 89 -5.27 -14.02 -1.83
CA THR A 89 -3.93 -13.41 -1.73
C THR A 89 -3.49 -12.60 -2.95
N ALA A 90 -4.34 -12.45 -3.99
CA ALA A 90 -4.02 -11.58 -5.11
C ALA A 90 -3.82 -10.13 -4.66
N GLY A 91 -2.84 -9.45 -5.22
CA GLY A 91 -2.57 -8.05 -4.89
C GLY A 91 -1.59 -7.83 -3.74
N GLU A 92 -0.84 -8.83 -3.29
CA GLU A 92 0.28 -8.64 -2.33
C GLU A 92 1.46 -7.88 -2.98
N VAL A 93 1.16 -6.69 -3.51
CA VAL A 93 2.06 -5.90 -4.37
C VAL A 93 3.32 -5.42 -3.64
N GLY A 94 3.25 -5.23 -2.32
CA GLY A 94 4.41 -4.85 -1.51
C GLY A 94 5.45 -5.95 -1.39
N HIS A 95 5.05 -7.21 -1.60
CA HIS A 95 5.92 -8.37 -1.43
C HIS A 95 6.49 -8.94 -2.74
N HIS A 96 6.18 -8.34 -3.91
CA HIS A 96 6.91 -8.72 -5.10
C HIS A 96 8.36 -8.19 -5.06
N VAL A 97 9.29 -9.01 -5.51
CA VAL A 97 10.72 -8.70 -5.47
C VAL A 97 11.07 -7.76 -6.63
N ILE A 98 11.55 -6.56 -6.30
CA ILE A 98 12.01 -5.57 -7.28
C ILE A 98 13.54 -5.56 -7.43
N ASP A 99 14.27 -6.07 -6.44
CA ASP A 99 15.72 -6.28 -6.48
C ASP A 99 16.10 -7.49 -5.62
N PRO A 100 16.51 -8.62 -6.22
CA PRO A 100 16.85 -9.83 -5.46
C PRO A 100 18.05 -9.66 -4.51
N ASN A 101 18.87 -8.63 -4.72
CA ASN A 101 20.00 -8.28 -3.84
C ASN A 101 19.64 -7.25 -2.77
N GLY A 102 18.39 -6.80 -2.74
CA GLY A 102 17.89 -5.77 -1.83
C GLY A 102 17.83 -6.17 -0.35
N PRO A 103 17.28 -5.31 0.50
CA PRO A 103 17.16 -5.55 1.94
C PRO A 103 16.24 -6.74 2.27
N ARG A 104 16.37 -7.25 3.49
CA ARG A 104 15.42 -8.25 4.02
C ARG A 104 14.07 -7.61 4.25
N CYS A 105 13.01 -8.34 3.91
CA CYS A 105 11.62 -7.96 4.18
C CYS A 105 11.08 -8.71 5.40
N GLY A 106 10.12 -8.10 6.11
CA GLY A 106 9.42 -8.73 7.25
C GLY A 106 8.68 -10.02 6.90
N CYS A 107 8.32 -10.22 5.63
CA CYS A 107 7.71 -11.47 5.16
C CYS A 107 8.68 -12.67 5.09
N GLY A 108 9.97 -12.47 5.37
CA GLY A 108 11.02 -13.48 5.30
C GLY A 108 11.78 -13.50 3.96
N SER A 109 11.29 -12.84 2.92
CA SER A 109 11.94 -12.70 1.62
C SER A 109 12.98 -11.57 1.63
N ARG A 110 13.57 -11.30 0.46
CA ARG A 110 14.54 -10.22 0.26
C ARG A 110 14.16 -9.42 -0.98
N GLY A 111 14.35 -8.10 -0.91
CA GLY A 111 14.18 -7.21 -2.05
C GLY A 111 12.73 -6.93 -2.44
N CYS A 112 11.78 -7.17 -1.55
CA CYS A 112 10.39 -6.78 -1.72
C CYS A 112 10.25 -5.25 -1.83
N LEU A 113 9.31 -4.75 -2.60
CA LEU A 113 9.02 -3.32 -2.73
C LEU A 113 8.83 -2.65 -1.36
N GLU A 114 8.11 -3.28 -0.45
CA GLU A 114 7.86 -2.79 0.91
C GLU A 114 9.16 -2.46 1.67
N ALA A 115 10.19 -3.28 1.51
CA ALA A 115 11.47 -3.09 2.20
C ALA A 115 12.26 -1.87 1.69
N PHE A 116 11.87 -1.30 0.55
CA PHE A 116 12.51 -0.11 -0.05
C PHE A 116 11.72 1.18 0.18
N ALA A 117 10.38 1.11 0.22
CA ALA A 117 9.55 2.29 0.07
C ALA A 117 8.32 2.37 1.00
N SER A 118 8.21 1.49 2.00
CA SER A 118 7.24 1.66 3.08
C SER A 118 7.59 2.84 4.00
N GLY A 119 6.65 3.28 4.83
CA GLY A 119 6.89 4.33 5.82
C GLY A 119 8.13 4.07 6.69
N PRO A 120 8.29 2.87 7.30
CA PRO A 120 9.50 2.50 8.01
C PRO A 120 10.77 2.54 7.15
N ALA A 121 10.73 2.15 5.88
CA ALA A 121 11.87 2.22 4.98
C ALA A 121 12.28 3.69 4.70
N ILE A 122 11.31 4.57 4.46
CA ILE A 122 11.52 6.02 4.30
C ILE A 122 12.13 6.62 5.58
N THR A 123 11.57 6.29 6.75
CA THR A 123 12.09 6.71 8.06
C THR A 123 13.52 6.24 8.27
N ALA A 124 13.84 5.00 7.91
CA ALA A 124 15.19 4.45 8.06
C ALA A 124 16.22 5.18 7.18
N MET A 125 15.84 5.64 5.99
CA MET A 125 16.73 6.47 5.14
C MET A 125 17.08 7.79 5.84
N ALA A 126 16.09 8.47 6.42
CA ALA A 126 16.32 9.73 7.15
C ALA A 126 17.18 9.51 8.40
N LEU A 127 16.87 8.48 9.21
CA LEU A 127 17.67 8.14 10.39
C LEU A 127 19.12 7.81 10.04
N LYS A 128 19.34 7.15 8.90
CA LYS A 128 20.70 6.87 8.41
C LYS A 128 21.45 8.16 8.06
N ALA A 129 20.82 9.09 7.35
CA ALA A 129 21.43 10.38 7.00
C ALA A 129 21.80 11.18 8.27
N ILE A 130 20.88 11.26 9.23
CA ILE A 130 21.12 11.92 10.53
C ILE A 130 22.28 11.24 11.29
N ALA A 131 22.31 9.92 11.32
CA ALA A 131 23.36 9.14 12.00
C ALA A 131 24.75 9.34 11.36
N GLN A 132 24.80 9.62 10.06
CA GLN A 132 26.03 9.95 9.31
C GLN A 132 26.48 11.40 9.50
N GLY A 133 25.74 12.20 10.27
CA GLY A 133 26.06 13.60 10.51
C GLY A 133 25.70 14.54 9.35
N THR A 134 24.84 14.09 8.42
CA THR A 134 24.36 14.94 7.34
C THR A 134 23.48 16.05 7.92
N THR A 135 23.77 17.29 7.58
CA THR A 135 22.94 18.44 7.94
C THR A 135 21.61 18.35 7.19
N THR A 136 20.51 18.34 7.92
CA THR A 136 19.17 18.23 7.35
C THR A 136 18.15 18.91 8.26
N ARG A 137 17.16 19.56 7.67
CA ARG A 137 16.05 20.18 8.37
C ARG A 137 15.18 19.15 9.10
N ILE A 138 15.20 17.88 8.67
CA ILE A 138 14.53 16.79 9.42
C ILE A 138 14.97 16.78 10.88
N ALA A 139 16.28 16.89 11.13
CA ALA A 139 16.83 16.88 12.50
C ALA A 139 16.34 18.08 13.35
N GLU A 140 16.18 19.24 12.72
CA GLU A 140 15.67 20.45 13.39
C GLU A 140 14.18 20.29 13.73
N LEU A 141 13.35 19.82 12.79
CA LEU A 141 11.91 19.65 12.97
C LEU A 141 11.55 18.68 14.10
N ILE A 142 12.38 17.66 14.33
CA ILE A 142 12.19 16.69 15.42
C ILE A 142 12.89 17.12 16.72
N SER A 143 13.44 18.35 16.80
CA SER A 143 14.22 18.81 17.96
C SER A 143 15.31 17.80 18.38
N TYR A 144 15.90 17.11 17.39
CA TYR A 144 16.90 16.04 17.53
C TYR A 144 16.43 14.77 18.26
N ASP A 145 15.12 14.60 18.52
CA ASP A 145 14.56 13.33 19.01
C ASP A 145 14.28 12.40 17.83
N ARG A 146 15.14 11.39 17.65
CA ARG A 146 15.05 10.43 16.54
C ARG A 146 13.77 9.59 16.52
N ASN A 147 13.06 9.50 17.64
CA ASN A 147 11.80 8.77 17.72
C ASN A 147 10.66 9.51 16.99
N GLU A 148 10.81 10.82 16.78
CA GLU A 148 9.84 11.66 16.08
C GLU A 148 9.98 11.66 14.54
N VAL A 149 10.98 10.94 13.99
CA VAL A 149 11.16 10.84 12.54
C VAL A 149 10.02 10.01 11.93
N THR A 150 9.20 10.67 11.13
CA THR A 150 8.09 10.05 10.40
C THR A 150 8.11 10.45 8.92
N PRO A 151 7.46 9.71 8.03
CA PRO A 151 7.32 10.13 6.63
C PRO A 151 6.73 11.54 6.49
N LYS A 152 5.80 11.92 7.37
CA LYS A 152 5.19 13.26 7.37
C LYS A 152 6.23 14.36 7.65
N VAL A 153 7.07 14.19 8.67
CA VAL A 153 8.13 15.15 9.00
C VAL A 153 9.16 15.24 7.87
N ILE A 154 9.48 14.11 7.23
CA ILE A 154 10.38 14.09 6.07
C ILE A 154 9.76 14.84 4.89
N ALA A 155 8.44 14.67 4.64
CA ALA A 155 7.73 15.40 3.59
C ALA A 155 7.72 16.91 3.87
N GLU A 156 7.49 17.33 5.12
CA GLU A 156 7.55 18.72 5.54
C GLU A 156 8.93 19.33 5.28
N ALA A 157 10.00 18.65 5.68
CA ALA A 157 11.37 19.09 5.39
C ALA A 157 11.65 19.20 3.88
N ALA A 158 11.16 18.25 3.09
CA ALA A 158 11.32 18.26 1.63
C ALA A 158 10.58 19.45 0.98
N GLN A 159 9.38 19.78 1.45
CA GLN A 159 8.59 20.94 1.03
C GLN A 159 9.29 22.26 1.39
N ASP A 160 9.97 22.29 2.52
CA ASP A 160 10.82 23.41 2.95
C ASP A 160 12.16 23.51 2.17
N GLY A 161 12.39 22.63 1.18
CA GLY A 161 13.56 22.66 0.31
C GLY A 161 14.77 21.88 0.82
N ASP A 162 14.63 21.04 1.86
CA ASP A 162 15.74 20.20 2.34
C ASP A 162 16.13 19.15 1.29
N PRO A 163 17.39 19.18 0.79
CA PRO A 163 17.79 18.29 -0.28
C PRO A 163 17.87 16.82 0.13
N VAL A 164 18.14 16.54 1.41
CA VAL A 164 18.18 15.16 1.93
C VAL A 164 16.78 14.56 1.96
N ALA A 165 15.80 15.33 2.42
CA ALA A 165 14.42 14.91 2.46
C ALA A 165 13.84 14.74 1.05
N GLN A 166 14.18 15.62 0.11
CA GLN A 166 13.82 15.51 -1.30
C GLN A 166 14.40 14.24 -1.93
N GLU A 167 15.69 13.95 -1.70
CA GLU A 167 16.35 12.73 -2.19
C GLU A 167 15.68 11.46 -1.64
N ILE A 168 15.23 11.46 -0.37
CA ILE A 168 14.53 10.34 0.24
C ILE A 168 13.22 10.06 -0.49
N TYR A 169 12.41 11.09 -0.76
CA TYR A 169 11.15 10.93 -1.50
C TYR A 169 11.35 10.58 -2.96
N GLU A 170 12.36 11.16 -3.60
CA GLU A 170 12.79 10.78 -4.95
C GLU A 170 13.10 9.29 -5.04
N ARG A 171 13.88 8.79 -4.09
CA ARG A 171 14.26 7.38 -4.02
C ARG A 171 13.07 6.47 -3.71
N ALA A 172 12.18 6.86 -2.80
CA ALA A 172 10.96 6.12 -2.49
C ALA A 172 10.05 6.03 -3.73
N GLY A 173 9.82 7.16 -4.39
CA GLY A 173 9.03 7.22 -5.61
C GLY A 173 9.63 6.42 -6.77
N PHE A 174 10.96 6.40 -6.89
CA PHE A 174 11.64 5.53 -7.86
C PHE A 174 11.32 4.05 -7.63
N PHE A 175 11.47 3.53 -6.41
CA PHE A 175 11.17 2.13 -6.14
C PHE A 175 9.68 1.79 -6.30
N ILE A 176 8.79 2.67 -5.85
CA ILE A 176 7.35 2.51 -6.09
C ILE A 176 7.06 2.51 -7.58
N GLY A 177 7.70 3.41 -8.33
CA GLY A 177 7.59 3.48 -9.78
C GLY A 177 8.01 2.19 -10.50
N ILE A 178 9.08 1.53 -10.06
CA ILE A 178 9.48 0.19 -10.55
C ILE A 178 8.36 -0.82 -10.26
N GLY A 179 7.82 -0.82 -9.03
CA GLY A 179 6.72 -1.70 -8.65
C GLY A 179 5.47 -1.48 -9.51
N VAL A 180 5.09 -0.22 -9.70
CA VAL A 180 3.94 0.17 -10.54
C VAL A 180 4.18 -0.22 -12.00
N ALA A 181 5.37 0.00 -12.55
CA ALA A 181 5.74 -0.40 -13.91
C ALA A 181 5.60 -1.92 -14.14
N ASN A 182 6.01 -2.73 -13.15
CA ASN A 182 5.82 -4.17 -13.19
C ASN A 182 4.32 -4.54 -13.21
N LEU A 183 3.51 -3.90 -12.37
CA LEU A 183 2.06 -4.12 -12.32
C LEU A 183 1.38 -3.71 -13.64
N ILE A 184 1.77 -2.57 -14.22
CA ILE A 184 1.27 -2.13 -15.52
C ILE A 184 1.62 -3.16 -16.60
N THR A 185 2.84 -3.69 -16.58
CA THR A 185 3.28 -4.70 -17.57
C THR A 185 2.53 -6.02 -17.44
N ILE A 186 2.15 -6.44 -16.22
CA ILE A 186 1.52 -7.74 -15.94
C ILE A 186 0.00 -7.68 -16.04
N VAL A 187 -0.61 -6.63 -15.46
CA VAL A 187 -2.07 -6.49 -15.29
C VAL A 187 -2.67 -5.65 -16.41
N SER A 188 -1.89 -4.73 -16.99
CA SER A 188 -2.35 -3.72 -17.98
C SER A 188 -3.58 -2.93 -17.50
N PRO A 189 -3.54 -2.32 -16.31
CA PRO A 189 -4.68 -1.60 -15.75
C PRO A 189 -4.90 -0.28 -16.47
N GLU A 190 -6.13 0.24 -16.41
CA GLU A 190 -6.48 1.61 -16.86
C GLU A 190 -6.00 2.64 -15.82
N MET A 191 -5.97 2.23 -14.54
CA MET A 191 -5.64 3.14 -13.43
C MET A 191 -4.88 2.43 -12.30
N VAL A 192 -3.94 3.17 -11.68
CA VAL A 192 -3.31 2.81 -10.40
C VAL A 192 -3.66 3.87 -9.37
N VAL A 193 -4.42 3.48 -8.34
CA VAL A 193 -4.83 4.35 -7.24
C VAL A 193 -3.90 4.13 -6.06
N ILE A 194 -3.21 5.18 -5.61
CA ILE A 194 -2.23 5.09 -4.51
C ILE A 194 -2.72 5.90 -3.31
N GLY A 195 -2.92 5.21 -2.20
CA GLY A 195 -3.34 5.79 -0.93
C GLY A 195 -2.38 5.49 0.21
N GLY A 196 -2.85 5.74 1.44
CA GLY A 196 -2.07 5.57 2.66
C GLY A 196 -1.31 6.83 3.08
N GLY A 197 -0.72 6.79 4.28
CA GLY A 197 -0.11 7.97 4.89
C GLY A 197 1.09 8.54 4.12
N VAL A 198 1.84 7.68 3.42
CA VAL A 198 3.01 8.12 2.61
C VAL A 198 2.56 8.85 1.35
N ALA A 199 1.42 8.48 0.76
CA ALA A 199 0.87 9.14 -0.43
C ALA A 199 0.47 10.61 -0.18
N GLN A 200 0.27 11.00 1.08
CA GLN A 200 -0.04 12.39 1.46
C GLN A 200 1.12 13.37 1.17
N ALA A 201 2.31 12.88 0.83
CA ALA A 201 3.40 13.71 0.35
C ALA A 201 3.12 14.36 -1.02
N GLY A 202 2.06 13.94 -1.71
CA GLY A 202 1.63 14.54 -2.99
C GLY A 202 2.70 14.38 -4.08
N ASP A 203 2.93 15.43 -4.86
CA ASP A 203 3.83 15.38 -6.02
C ASP A 203 5.28 15.05 -5.67
N LEU A 204 5.72 15.27 -4.42
CA LEU A 204 7.02 14.75 -3.95
C LEU A 204 7.17 13.24 -4.17
N LEU A 205 6.07 12.49 -4.07
CA LEU A 205 6.04 11.05 -4.29
C LEU A 205 5.54 10.70 -5.70
N PHE A 206 4.47 11.34 -6.17
CA PHE A 206 3.83 10.98 -7.43
C PHE A 206 4.66 11.32 -8.67
N ASP A 207 5.40 12.41 -8.67
CA ASP A 207 6.20 12.81 -9.82
C ASP A 207 7.35 11.82 -10.11
N PRO A 208 8.17 11.40 -9.12
CA PRO A 208 9.17 10.36 -9.36
C PRO A 208 8.54 9.00 -9.70
N ILE A 209 7.36 8.64 -9.16
CA ILE A 209 6.63 7.43 -9.57
C ILE A 209 6.30 7.51 -11.06
N ARG A 210 5.61 8.54 -11.50
CA ARG A 210 5.16 8.72 -12.89
C ARG A 210 6.35 8.77 -13.86
N ARG A 211 7.44 9.43 -13.47
CA ARG A 211 8.68 9.50 -14.27
C ARG A 211 9.27 8.09 -14.41
N THR A 212 9.46 7.36 -13.31
CA THR A 212 10.04 6.01 -13.33
C THR A 212 9.19 5.04 -14.15
N VAL A 213 7.86 5.11 -14.05
CA VAL A 213 6.97 4.28 -14.88
C VAL A 213 7.20 4.53 -16.37
N ARG A 214 7.25 5.80 -16.80
CA ARG A 214 7.53 6.15 -18.21
C ARG A 214 8.89 5.66 -18.69
N GLU A 215 9.88 5.66 -17.80
CA GLU A 215 11.24 5.23 -18.12
C GLU A 215 11.39 3.70 -18.13
N THR A 216 10.55 2.96 -17.42
CA THR A 216 10.72 1.52 -17.18
C THR A 216 9.74 0.67 -18.00
N ALA A 217 8.46 0.97 -18.04
CA ALA A 217 7.44 0.16 -18.71
C ALA A 217 7.35 0.49 -20.22
N LYS A 218 8.31 0.00 -21.01
CA LYS A 218 8.47 0.35 -22.44
C LYS A 218 7.52 -0.38 -23.40
N VAL A 219 6.92 -1.48 -22.98
CA VAL A 219 6.04 -2.31 -23.84
C VAL A 219 4.55 -2.08 -23.57
N ALA A 220 4.22 -1.36 -22.50
CA ALA A 220 2.85 -1.03 -22.14
C ALA A 220 2.50 0.41 -22.56
N PRO A 221 1.23 0.71 -22.87
CA PRO A 221 0.78 2.07 -23.22
C PRO A 221 0.66 2.95 -21.99
N VAL A 222 1.80 3.24 -21.33
CA VAL A 222 1.86 3.96 -20.04
C VAL A 222 1.21 5.35 -20.06
N GLU A 223 1.13 5.96 -21.23
CA GLU A 223 0.46 7.25 -21.45
C GLU A 223 -1.06 7.16 -21.32
N LYS A 224 -1.63 5.95 -21.33
CA LYS A 224 -3.06 5.68 -21.14
C LYS A 224 -3.39 5.22 -19.71
N VAL A 225 -2.37 4.96 -18.90
CA VAL A 225 -2.56 4.50 -17.52
C VAL A 225 -2.53 5.71 -16.58
N GLU A 226 -3.62 5.94 -15.88
CA GLU A 226 -3.68 6.99 -14.88
C GLU A 226 -3.05 6.52 -13.55
N ILE A 227 -2.16 7.34 -12.98
CA ILE A 227 -1.57 7.12 -11.66
C ILE A 227 -2.00 8.28 -10.77
N VAL A 228 -2.94 7.99 -9.87
CA VAL A 228 -3.70 9.00 -9.11
C VAL A 228 -3.68 8.74 -7.61
N PRO A 229 -3.80 9.79 -6.78
CA PRO A 229 -4.06 9.62 -5.36
C PRO A 229 -5.45 9.02 -5.13
N ALA A 230 -5.62 8.35 -4.00
CA ALA A 230 -6.90 7.87 -3.51
C ALA A 230 -7.83 9.03 -3.10
N ASP A 231 -9.12 8.90 -3.38
CA ASP A 231 -10.13 9.94 -3.09
C ASP A 231 -10.73 9.82 -1.68
N LEU A 232 -10.91 8.60 -1.15
CA LEU A 232 -11.71 8.33 0.04
C LEU A 232 -10.92 8.45 1.36
N GLY A 233 -9.62 8.71 1.29
CA GLY A 233 -8.78 8.95 2.45
C GLY A 233 -8.76 7.79 3.46
N THR A 234 -8.84 8.13 4.76
CA THR A 234 -8.74 7.17 5.87
C THR A 234 -9.94 6.23 5.99
N ASP A 235 -11.09 6.61 5.47
CA ASP A 235 -12.34 5.87 5.61
C ASP A 235 -12.52 4.77 4.55
N ALA A 236 -11.65 4.75 3.53
CA ALA A 236 -11.72 3.80 2.42
C ALA A 236 -11.80 2.34 2.88
N GLY A 237 -11.01 1.94 3.88
CA GLY A 237 -11.04 0.59 4.43
C GLY A 237 -12.41 0.21 5.03
N LEU A 238 -13.02 1.14 5.77
CA LEU A 238 -14.34 0.95 6.38
C LEU A 238 -15.45 0.89 5.31
N ILE A 239 -15.42 1.82 4.36
CA ILE A 239 -16.36 1.87 3.24
C ILE A 239 -16.29 0.57 2.44
N GLY A 240 -15.10 0.10 2.09
CA GLY A 240 -14.91 -1.13 1.34
C GLY A 240 -15.35 -2.38 2.10
N ALA A 241 -15.18 -2.42 3.41
CA ALA A 241 -15.71 -3.51 4.25
C ALA A 241 -17.24 -3.54 4.23
N ALA A 242 -17.90 -2.37 4.26
CA ALA A 242 -19.35 -2.27 4.14
C ALA A 242 -19.85 -2.72 2.75
N VAL A 243 -19.16 -2.30 1.68
CA VAL A 243 -19.45 -2.76 0.31
C VAL A 243 -19.28 -4.28 0.21
N TRP A 244 -18.17 -4.82 0.75
CA TRP A 244 -17.92 -6.26 0.75
C TRP A 244 -19.01 -7.05 1.47
N ALA A 245 -19.46 -6.57 2.62
CA ALA A 245 -20.58 -7.17 3.35
C ALA A 245 -21.87 -7.15 2.52
N SER A 246 -22.22 -6.02 1.90
CA SER A 246 -23.44 -5.89 1.10
C SER A 246 -23.48 -6.84 -0.10
N LEU A 247 -22.34 -7.06 -0.77
CA LEU A 247 -22.24 -7.98 -1.91
C LEU A 247 -22.49 -9.46 -1.53
N HIS A 248 -22.46 -9.82 -0.25
CA HIS A 248 -22.56 -11.19 0.24
C HIS A 248 -23.81 -11.45 1.10
N ILE A 249 -24.62 -10.43 1.38
CA ILE A 249 -25.89 -10.59 2.12
C ILE A 249 -26.94 -11.32 1.27
N GLU A 250 -26.93 -11.11 -0.05
CA GLU A 250 -27.95 -11.65 -0.95
C GLU A 250 -27.72 -13.11 -1.37
N THR A 251 -26.55 -13.69 -1.08
CA THR A 251 -26.19 -15.05 -1.53
C THR A 251 -26.52 -16.15 -0.51
N ASP A 252 -26.90 -15.80 0.71
CA ASP A 252 -27.20 -16.76 1.80
C ASP A 252 -28.73 -16.89 2.08
N GLY A 253 -29.58 -16.44 1.14
CA GLY A 253 -31.05 -16.53 1.24
C GLY A 253 -31.65 -17.75 0.50
#